data_4c6ef16576dff4d7541e4a9d1ecb12f9
#
_entry.id   4c6ef16576dff4d7541e4a9d1ecb12f9
#
_cell.length_a   1.000
_cell.length_b   1.000
_cell.length_c   1.000
_cell.angle_alpha   90.00
_cell.angle_beta   90.00
_cell.angle_gamma   90.00
#
_symmetry.space_group_name_H-M   'P 1'
#
loop_
_entity.id
_entity.type
_entity.pdbx_description
1 polymer ?
#
loop_
_entity_poly.entity_id
_entity_poly.type
_entity_poly.pdbx_seq_one_letter_code
_entity_poly.pdbx_strand_id
1 'polypeptide(L)'
;LLINTTVGIGGLVDVASKIDLPSHHRDFGLTLAKWGYTSSAYLVLPILGPRTVRDAVAWPINYGVFSVYLYINDIAWRNGLTWASFVNARAQLLDFDQTIKQASFDPYVFQRNAYLQRRNYVIRKNSNLVSDDDDDDIAE
;
A
#
# COMPACT_ATOMS: atom_id res chain seq x y z
N LEU A 1 2.03 14.03 -4.54
CA LEU A 1 2.54 13.64 -5.85
C LEU A 1 3.06 14.87 -6.62
N LEU A 2 2.19 15.85 -6.93
CA LEU A 2 2.55 17.02 -7.74
C LEU A 2 3.78 17.77 -7.22
N ILE A 3 3.87 18.01 -5.92
CA ILE A 3 5.02 18.73 -5.31
C ILE A 3 6.30 17.94 -5.52
N ASN A 4 6.31 16.65 -5.31
CA ASN A 4 7.50 15.83 -5.50
C ASN A 4 7.88 15.71 -6.98
N THR A 5 6.90 15.78 -7.90
CA THR A 5 7.17 15.72 -9.33
C THR A 5 7.73 17.05 -9.86
N THR A 6 7.24 18.20 -9.37
CA THR A 6 7.64 19.52 -9.85
C THR A 6 8.88 20.05 -9.14
N VAL A 7 8.84 20.10 -7.79
CA VAL A 7 9.91 20.67 -6.96
C VAL A 7 10.96 19.63 -6.61
N GLY A 8 10.56 18.35 -6.50
CA GLY A 8 11.42 17.21 -6.19
C GLY A 8 12.16 16.60 -7.38
N ILE A 9 12.28 17.33 -8.49
CA ILE A 9 12.99 16.90 -9.72
C ILE A 9 12.47 15.52 -10.19
N GLY A 10 11.21 15.47 -10.64
CA GLY A 10 10.61 14.21 -11.13
C GLY A 10 10.37 13.16 -10.05
N GLY A 11 10.34 13.54 -8.77
CA GLY A 11 10.11 12.61 -7.65
C GLY A 11 11.37 11.99 -7.06
N LEU A 12 12.57 12.42 -7.47
CA LEU A 12 13.85 11.96 -6.89
C LEU A 12 14.04 12.46 -5.46
N VAL A 13 13.48 13.62 -5.13
CA VAL A 13 13.52 14.17 -3.78
C VAL A 13 12.12 14.24 -3.20
N ASP A 14 11.93 13.67 -2.02
CA ASP A 14 10.66 13.74 -1.29
C ASP A 14 10.57 15.07 -0.54
N VAL A 15 10.14 16.10 -1.26
CA VAL A 15 9.92 17.44 -0.71
C VAL A 15 8.63 17.49 0.11
N ALA A 16 7.62 16.73 -0.28
CA ALA A 16 6.33 16.70 0.41
C ALA A 16 6.47 16.28 1.89
N SER A 17 7.31 15.31 2.19
CA SER A 17 7.59 14.91 3.57
C SER A 17 8.32 15.99 4.38
N LYS A 18 9.12 16.84 3.72
CA LYS A 18 9.85 17.92 4.39
C LYS A 18 8.99 19.13 4.77
N ILE A 19 7.81 19.24 4.15
CA ILE A 19 6.83 20.30 4.45
C ILE A 19 5.61 19.73 5.21
N ASP A 20 5.82 18.61 5.92
CA ASP A 20 4.81 17.92 6.75
C ASP A 20 3.49 17.62 6.04
N LEU A 21 3.52 17.43 4.72
CA LEU A 21 2.36 16.97 3.99
C LEU A 21 2.16 15.45 4.21
N PRO A 22 1.08 15.04 4.90
CA PRO A 22 0.87 13.64 5.24
C PRO A 22 0.67 12.80 3.98
N SER A 23 1.43 11.70 3.88
CA SER A 23 1.22 10.70 2.84
C SER A 23 -0.02 9.87 3.15
N HIS A 24 -1.07 10.05 2.36
CA HIS A 24 -2.28 9.23 2.46
C HIS A 24 -2.14 8.00 1.54
N HIS A 25 -1.83 6.88 2.14
CA HIS A 25 -1.79 5.62 1.40
C HIS A 25 -3.24 5.13 1.18
N ARG A 26 -3.74 5.33 -0.02
CA ARG A 26 -5.08 4.88 -0.42
C ARG A 26 -4.96 3.78 -1.46
N ASP A 27 -5.67 2.69 -1.23
CA ASP A 27 -5.76 1.57 -2.17
C ASP A 27 -7.21 1.06 -2.25
N PHE A 28 -7.52 0.30 -3.30
CA PHE A 28 -8.87 -0.22 -3.52
C PHE A 28 -9.31 -1.18 -2.39
N GLY A 29 -8.38 -1.85 -1.71
CA GLY A 29 -8.69 -2.66 -0.54
C GLY A 29 -9.24 -1.83 0.63
N LEU A 30 -8.76 -0.58 0.81
CA LEU A 30 -9.33 0.36 1.79
C LEU A 30 -10.73 0.83 1.38
N THR A 31 -10.96 1.04 0.09
CA THR A 31 -12.29 1.37 -0.43
C THR A 31 -13.28 0.24 -0.16
N LEU A 32 -12.91 -1.01 -0.38
CA LEU A 32 -13.73 -2.18 -0.06
C LEU A 32 -14.00 -2.30 1.45
N ALA A 33 -13.00 -1.94 2.30
CA ALA A 33 -13.20 -1.91 3.75
C ALA A 33 -14.23 -0.85 4.16
N LYS A 34 -14.20 0.33 3.52
CA LYS A 34 -15.19 1.40 3.74
C LYS A 34 -16.60 0.97 3.29
N TRP A 35 -16.73 0.17 2.24
CA TRP A 35 -18.00 -0.39 1.78
C TRP A 35 -18.53 -1.52 2.67
N GLY A 36 -17.86 -1.82 3.78
CA GLY A 36 -18.31 -2.78 4.77
C GLY A 36 -17.55 -4.12 4.78
N TYR A 37 -16.66 -4.38 3.82
CA TYR A 37 -15.82 -5.57 3.82
C TYR A 37 -14.59 -5.39 4.73
N THR A 38 -14.85 -5.19 6.02
CA THR A 38 -13.81 -4.89 7.02
C THR A 38 -13.02 -6.13 7.42
N SER A 39 -13.69 -7.27 7.62
CA SER A 39 -13.05 -8.54 7.98
C SER A 39 -12.72 -9.36 6.75
N SER A 40 -11.47 -9.84 6.65
CA SER A 40 -11.02 -10.63 5.52
C SER A 40 -9.97 -11.66 5.95
N ALA A 41 -10.07 -12.88 5.42
CA ALA A 41 -9.12 -13.94 5.72
C ALA A 41 -7.70 -13.56 5.29
N TYR A 42 -6.73 -13.92 6.13
CA TYR A 42 -5.32 -13.73 5.85
C TYR A 42 -4.78 -14.88 5.00
N LEU A 43 -3.93 -14.54 4.04
CA LEU A 43 -3.24 -15.50 3.20
C LEU A 43 -1.83 -14.99 2.85
N VAL A 44 -0.93 -15.92 2.54
CA VAL A 44 0.40 -15.59 2.05
C VAL A 44 0.48 -16.01 0.60
N LEU A 45 0.57 -15.01 -0.28
CA LEU A 45 0.73 -15.26 -1.72
C LEU A 45 2.20 -15.49 -2.07
N PRO A 46 2.51 -16.49 -2.91
CA PRO A 46 3.85 -16.61 -3.45
C PRO A 46 4.21 -15.32 -4.20
N ILE A 47 5.45 -14.86 -4.07
CA ILE A 47 5.98 -13.62 -4.68
C ILE A 47 5.44 -12.34 -4.04
N LEU A 48 4.13 -12.21 -3.83
CA LEU A 48 3.47 -10.99 -3.33
C LEU A 48 3.48 -10.86 -1.80
N GLY A 49 3.77 -11.96 -1.09
CA GLY A 49 3.87 -11.95 0.38
C GLY A 49 2.52 -11.92 1.12
N PRO A 50 2.53 -11.44 2.37
CA PRO A 50 1.35 -11.43 3.24
C PRO A 50 0.28 -10.48 2.74
N ARG A 51 -0.98 -10.95 2.65
CA ARG A 51 -2.14 -10.17 2.25
C ARG A 51 -3.42 -10.71 2.90
N THR A 52 -4.48 -9.91 2.86
CA THR A 52 -5.84 -10.45 3.03
C THR A 52 -6.48 -10.77 1.68
N VAL A 53 -7.50 -11.62 1.66
CA VAL A 53 -8.26 -11.94 0.43
C VAL A 53 -8.77 -10.65 -0.23
N ARG A 54 -9.30 -9.72 0.56
CA ARG A 54 -9.75 -8.40 0.08
C ARG A 54 -8.63 -7.65 -0.66
N ASP A 55 -7.44 -7.57 -0.03
CA ASP A 55 -6.31 -6.82 -0.58
C ASP A 55 -5.69 -7.56 -1.78
N ALA A 56 -5.78 -8.89 -1.82
CA ALA A 56 -5.36 -9.69 -2.97
C ALA A 56 -6.27 -9.48 -4.18
N VAL A 57 -7.59 -9.42 -3.99
CA VAL A 57 -8.55 -9.10 -5.06
C VAL A 57 -8.43 -7.64 -5.52
N ALA A 58 -8.15 -6.73 -4.59
CA ALA A 58 -7.93 -5.32 -4.91
C ALA A 58 -6.62 -5.07 -5.68
N TRP A 59 -5.62 -5.94 -5.56
CA TRP A 59 -4.31 -5.74 -6.15
C TRP A 59 -4.31 -5.61 -7.69
N PRO A 60 -4.99 -6.48 -8.48
CA PRO A 60 -5.08 -6.31 -9.94
C PRO A 60 -5.73 -4.98 -10.35
N ILE A 61 -6.72 -4.53 -9.59
CA ILE A 61 -7.40 -3.25 -9.83
C ILE A 61 -6.44 -2.08 -9.56
N ASN A 62 -5.75 -2.12 -8.43
CA ASN A 62 -4.75 -1.11 -8.10
C ASN A 62 -3.64 -1.05 -9.15
N TYR A 63 -3.17 -2.21 -9.59
CA TYR A 63 -2.15 -2.29 -10.63
C TYR A 63 -2.67 -1.83 -11.99
N GLY A 64 -3.87 -2.26 -12.39
CA GLY A 64 -4.45 -1.98 -13.70
C GLY A 64 -4.93 -0.53 -13.86
N VAL A 65 -5.37 0.13 -12.78
CA VAL A 65 -5.92 1.49 -12.85
C VAL A 65 -4.91 2.56 -12.40
N PHE A 66 -4.14 2.27 -11.36
CA PHE A 66 -3.29 3.26 -10.69
C PHE A 66 -1.80 3.10 -10.97
N SER A 67 -1.40 2.06 -11.73
CA SER A 67 0.01 1.87 -12.06
C SER A 67 0.43 2.76 -13.22
N VAL A 68 1.38 3.65 -12.96
CA VAL A 68 1.99 4.50 -13.98
C VAL A 68 2.66 3.70 -15.10
N TYR A 69 3.07 2.47 -14.83
CA TYR A 69 3.75 1.63 -15.81
C TYR A 69 2.87 1.26 -17.01
N LEU A 70 1.56 1.16 -16.84
CA LEU A 70 0.64 0.83 -17.92
C LEU A 70 0.45 1.96 -18.93
N TYR A 71 0.81 3.20 -18.57
CA TYR A 71 0.74 4.36 -19.44
C TYR A 71 2.02 4.55 -20.28
N ILE A 72 3.02 3.70 -20.10
CA ILE A 72 4.24 3.72 -20.91
C ILE A 72 3.95 2.99 -22.23
N ASN A 73 4.03 3.70 -23.35
CA ASN A 73 3.75 3.18 -24.69
C ASN A 73 4.77 2.11 -25.15
N ASP A 74 6.02 2.23 -24.74
CA ASP A 74 7.06 1.27 -25.09
C ASP A 74 6.93 0.01 -24.24
N ILE A 75 6.67 -1.11 -24.90
CA ILE A 75 6.44 -2.42 -24.27
C ILE A 75 7.68 -2.91 -23.52
N ALA A 76 8.88 -2.68 -24.08
CA ALA A 76 10.13 -3.14 -23.46
C ALA A 76 10.39 -2.39 -22.15
N TRP A 77 10.29 -1.07 -22.15
CA TRP A 77 10.42 -0.26 -20.94
C TRP A 77 9.34 -0.56 -19.91
N ARG A 78 8.10 -0.66 -20.34
CA ARG A 78 6.99 -1.01 -19.45
C ARG A 78 7.22 -2.34 -18.74
N ASN A 79 7.55 -3.38 -19.49
CA ASN A 79 7.80 -4.71 -18.93
C ASN A 79 9.04 -4.71 -18.03
N GLY A 80 10.13 -4.06 -18.47
CA GLY A 80 11.37 -3.95 -17.70
C GLY A 80 11.15 -3.28 -16.34
N LEU A 81 10.47 -2.14 -16.30
CA LEU A 81 10.15 -1.43 -15.05
C LEU A 81 9.18 -2.21 -14.16
N THR A 82 8.21 -2.89 -14.75
CA THR A 82 7.30 -3.78 -14.02
C THR A 82 8.08 -4.91 -13.33
N TRP A 83 8.94 -5.61 -14.06
CA TRP A 83 9.77 -6.65 -13.47
C TRP A 83 10.73 -6.11 -12.41
N ALA A 84 11.36 -4.97 -12.65
CA ALA A 84 12.22 -4.32 -11.68
C ALA A 84 11.47 -3.99 -10.39
N SER A 85 10.22 -3.51 -10.48
CA SER A 85 9.38 -3.25 -9.30
C SER A 85 9.03 -4.52 -8.52
N PHE A 86 8.76 -5.63 -9.20
CA PHE A 86 8.54 -6.92 -8.55
C PHE A 86 9.79 -7.43 -7.84
N VAL A 87 10.95 -7.35 -8.49
CA VAL A 87 12.22 -7.75 -7.87
C VAL A 87 12.53 -6.90 -6.64
N ASN A 88 12.34 -5.59 -6.74
CA ASN A 88 12.53 -4.68 -5.61
C ASN A 88 11.56 -4.98 -4.46
N ALA A 89 10.28 -5.20 -4.74
CA ALA A 89 9.31 -5.59 -3.74
C ALA A 89 9.69 -6.92 -3.06
N ARG A 90 10.19 -7.90 -3.82
CA ARG A 90 10.65 -9.17 -3.27
C ARG A 90 11.92 -9.02 -2.42
N ALA A 91 12.86 -8.19 -2.85
CA ALA A 91 14.08 -7.91 -2.09
C ALA A 91 13.76 -7.34 -0.70
N GLN A 92 12.84 -6.37 -0.61
CA GLN A 92 12.39 -5.83 0.68
C GLN A 92 11.74 -6.88 1.59
N LEU A 93 11.01 -7.84 1.02
CA LEU A 93 10.41 -8.93 1.80
C LEU A 93 11.44 -9.91 2.35
N LEU A 94 12.58 -10.12 1.66
CA LEU A 94 13.62 -11.04 2.14
C LEU A 94 14.28 -10.56 3.43
N ASP A 95 14.61 -9.28 3.53
CA ASP A 95 15.17 -8.70 4.74
C ASP A 95 14.18 -8.81 5.91
N PHE A 96 12.91 -8.58 5.65
CA PHE A 96 11.84 -8.72 6.62
C PHE A 96 11.66 -10.17 7.09
N ASP A 97 11.68 -11.13 6.16
CA ASP A 97 11.58 -12.57 6.47
C ASP A 97 12.73 -13.06 7.37
N GLN A 98 13.95 -12.59 7.14
CA GLN A 98 15.10 -12.92 7.99
C GLN A 98 14.93 -12.38 9.40
N THR A 99 14.53 -11.13 9.54
CA THR A 99 14.28 -10.49 10.83
C THR A 99 13.20 -11.22 11.64
N ILE A 100 12.11 -11.60 11.00
CA ILE A 100 11.02 -12.35 11.65
C ILE A 100 11.49 -13.72 12.15
N LYS A 101 12.23 -14.47 11.32
CA LYS A 101 12.73 -15.79 11.69
C LYS A 101 13.65 -15.76 12.92
N GLN A 102 14.39 -14.66 13.09
CA GLN A 102 15.27 -14.48 14.25
C GLN A 102 14.53 -13.98 15.50
N ALA A 103 13.46 -13.20 15.33
CA ALA A 103 12.78 -12.51 16.43
C ALA A 103 11.56 -13.26 16.96
N SER A 104 11.04 -14.29 16.28
CA SER A 104 9.79 -14.93 16.66
C SER A 104 9.87 -16.45 16.74
N PHE A 105 9.19 -17.02 17.75
CA PHE A 105 9.03 -18.47 17.90
C PHE A 105 8.14 -19.08 16.80
N ASP A 106 7.11 -18.33 16.36
CA ASP A 106 6.25 -18.69 15.22
C ASP A 106 6.22 -17.53 14.20
N PRO A 107 7.01 -17.63 13.12
CA PRO A 107 7.09 -16.61 12.09
C PRO A 107 5.75 -16.31 11.41
N TYR A 108 4.90 -17.33 11.20
CA TYR A 108 3.61 -17.16 10.54
C TYR A 108 2.64 -16.34 11.39
N VAL A 109 2.50 -16.71 12.67
CA VAL A 109 1.61 -16.00 13.60
C VAL A 109 2.06 -14.56 13.80
N PHE A 110 3.36 -14.33 13.92
CA PHE A 110 3.92 -12.99 14.04
C PHE A 110 3.63 -12.14 12.81
N GLN A 111 3.94 -12.65 11.62
CA GLN A 111 3.72 -11.94 10.35
C GLN A 111 2.24 -11.62 10.12
N ARG A 112 1.35 -12.61 10.38
CA ARG A 112 -0.09 -12.44 10.28
C ARG A 112 -0.59 -11.33 11.20
N ASN A 113 -0.20 -11.37 12.47
CA ASN A 113 -0.68 -10.41 13.45
C ASN A 113 -0.15 -9.00 13.17
N ALA A 114 1.12 -8.86 12.81
CA ALA A 114 1.71 -7.59 12.41
C ALA A 114 1.00 -6.98 11.18
N TYR A 115 0.74 -7.80 10.16
CA TYR A 115 0.01 -7.36 8.96
C TYR A 115 -1.40 -6.90 9.30
N LEU A 116 -2.17 -7.70 10.04
CA LEU A 116 -3.55 -7.38 10.39
C LEU A 116 -3.65 -6.15 11.30
N GLN A 117 -2.76 -6.01 12.28
CA GLN A 117 -2.70 -4.82 13.14
C GLN A 117 -2.44 -3.55 12.33
N ARG A 118 -1.42 -3.57 11.49
CA ARG A 118 -1.10 -2.43 10.61
C ARG A 118 -2.28 -2.10 9.69
N ARG A 119 -2.92 -3.11 9.10
CA ARG A 119 -4.03 -2.91 8.18
C ARG A 119 -5.26 -2.33 8.87
N ASN A 120 -5.61 -2.84 10.05
CA ASN A 120 -6.70 -2.33 10.86
C ASN A 120 -6.45 -0.90 11.33
N TYR A 121 -5.21 -0.56 11.67
CA TYR A 121 -4.84 0.81 11.99
C TYR A 121 -5.09 1.77 10.81
N VAL A 122 -4.66 1.39 9.61
CA VAL A 122 -4.85 2.22 8.40
C VAL A 122 -6.34 2.39 8.06
N ILE A 123 -7.13 1.32 8.20
CA ILE A 123 -8.59 1.36 7.97
C ILE A 123 -9.24 2.36 8.95
N ARG A 124 -8.94 2.26 10.24
CA ARG A 124 -9.50 3.15 11.26
C ARG A 124 -9.08 4.61 11.04
N LYS A 125 -7.80 4.84 10.74
CA LYS A 125 -7.30 6.18 10.47
C LYS A 125 -8.02 6.83 9.28
N ASN A 126 -8.26 6.08 8.20
CA ASN A 126 -8.99 6.59 7.05
C ASN A 126 -10.49 6.78 7.31
N SER A 127 -11.08 6.04 8.25
CA SER A 127 -12.48 6.25 8.65
C SER A 127 -12.63 7.55 9.45
N ASN A 128 -11.72 7.82 10.37
CA ASN A 128 -11.75 9.01 11.20
C ASN A 128 -11.52 10.30 10.39
N LEU A 129 -10.59 10.28 9.43
CA LEU A 129 -10.33 11.43 8.54
C LEU A 129 -11.55 11.84 7.71
N VAL A 130 -12.45 10.90 7.41
CA VAL A 130 -13.66 11.18 6.63
C VAL A 130 -14.78 11.70 7.53
N SER A 131 -14.85 11.26 8.79
CA SER A 131 -15.83 11.82 9.74
C SER A 131 -15.53 13.28 10.10
N ASP A 132 -14.25 13.62 10.22
CA ASP A 132 -13.83 15.00 10.52
C ASP A 132 -14.14 15.95 9.34
N ASP A 133 -13.96 15.49 8.08
CA ASP A 133 -14.29 16.28 6.88
C ASP A 133 -15.82 16.49 6.73
N ASP A 134 -16.64 15.50 7.10
CA ASP A 134 -18.11 15.57 7.01
C ASP A 134 -18.73 16.50 8.09
N ASP A 135 -18.08 16.68 9.25
CA ASP A 135 -18.56 17.55 10.32
C ASP A 135 -18.30 19.04 10.04
N ASP A 136 -17.27 19.37 9.27
CA ASP A 136 -16.94 20.75 8.89
C ASP A 136 -17.90 21.31 7.82
N ASP A 137 -18.46 20.44 6.95
CA ASP A 137 -19.40 20.84 5.88
C ASP A 137 -20.85 21.10 6.40
N ILE A 138 -21.16 20.75 7.66
CA ILE A 138 -22.49 20.96 8.26
C ILE A 138 -22.54 22.28 9.08
N ALA A 139 -21.42 22.94 9.26
CA ALA A 139 -21.28 24.13 10.12
C ALA A 139 -21.42 25.47 9.35
N GLU A 140 -21.70 25.45 8.06
CA GLU A 140 -22.08 26.60 7.23
C GLU A 140 -23.58 26.56 6.88
#